data_af0a7bea32a7d983f1abd0e6c83b810b
#
_entry.id   af0a7bea32a7d983f1abd0e6c83b810b
#
_cell.length_a   1.000
_cell.length_b   1.000
_cell.length_c   1.000
_cell.angle_alpha   90.00
_cell.angle_beta   90.00
_cell.angle_gamma   90.00
#
_symmetry.space_group_name_H-M   'P 1'
#
loop_
_entity.id
_entity.type
_entity.pdbx_description
1 polymer ?
#
loop_
_entity_poly.entity_id
_entity_poly.type
_entity_poly.pdbx_seq_one_letter_code
_entity_poly.pdbx_strand_id
1 'polypeptide(L)'
;MDVENEDIITDPLRLNQILLNILSNAIKFTPTGGTISIRIAQKNGAPKGRGCYEFRIKDNGIGINKEFQKHIFEEFTREESSTVSGIQGTGLGLSITKNIVDLMGGTIALESEPGKGSEFIVNLCFPLSGQKAEIKQLPQLEGLRALVADDDTDTCLSVSTMLSKIGMRPEWTISGKEAVIRTRYALE
;
A
#
# COMPACT_ATOMS: atom_id res chain seq x y z
N MET A 1 -0.94 10.57 3.33
CA MET A 1 -0.19 9.61 4.17
C MET A 1 0.09 10.32 5.49
N ASP A 2 -0.41 9.81 6.61
CA ASP A 2 -0.24 10.42 7.93
C ASP A 2 0.85 9.64 8.69
N VAL A 3 2.09 9.67 8.16
CA VAL A 3 3.25 8.94 8.66
C VAL A 3 4.39 9.90 8.92
N GLU A 4 4.85 9.98 10.17
CA GLU A 4 5.99 10.83 10.58
C GLU A 4 7.34 10.12 10.40
N ASN A 5 7.36 8.80 10.63
CA ASN A 5 8.56 7.99 10.54
C ASN A 5 8.36 6.92 9.46
N GLU A 6 9.06 7.08 8.35
CA GLU A 6 9.00 6.16 7.19
C GLU A 6 10.04 5.04 7.29
N ASP A 7 11.13 5.27 8.05
CA ASP A 7 12.26 4.35 8.16
C ASP A 7 12.03 3.35 9.30
N ILE A 8 11.58 2.15 8.95
CA ILE A 8 11.29 1.05 9.87
C ILE A 8 12.19 -0.15 9.60
N ILE A 9 12.44 -0.94 10.63
CA ILE A 9 13.11 -2.23 10.51
C ILE A 9 12.05 -3.33 10.54
N THR A 10 11.90 -4.04 9.43
CA THR A 10 10.92 -5.12 9.30
C THR A 10 11.41 -6.19 8.33
N ASP A 11 10.75 -7.34 8.32
CA ASP A 11 10.86 -8.30 7.23
C ASP A 11 10.00 -7.82 6.04
N PRO A 12 10.61 -7.31 4.96
CA PRO A 12 9.87 -6.75 3.83
C PRO A 12 9.07 -7.81 3.08
N LEU A 13 9.54 -9.06 3.08
CA LEU A 13 8.86 -10.15 2.41
C LEU A 13 7.53 -10.46 3.10
N ARG A 14 7.52 -10.52 4.43
CA ARG A 14 6.32 -10.78 5.23
C ARG A 14 5.33 -9.63 5.16
N LEU A 15 5.81 -8.38 5.26
CA LEU A 15 4.95 -7.21 5.13
C LEU A 15 4.29 -7.17 3.74
N ASN A 16 5.07 -7.38 2.68
CA ASN A 16 4.53 -7.45 1.31
C ASN A 16 3.52 -8.59 1.16
N GLN A 17 3.76 -9.76 1.75
CA GLN A 17 2.85 -10.90 1.69
C GLN A 17 1.48 -10.57 2.32
N ILE A 18 1.47 -9.89 3.48
CA ILE A 18 0.22 -9.40 4.11
C ILE A 18 -0.53 -8.48 3.14
N LEU A 19 0.14 -7.44 2.65
CA LEU A 19 -0.50 -6.42 1.81
C LEU A 19 -0.99 -6.99 0.48
N LEU A 20 -0.18 -7.81 -0.20
CA LEU A 20 -0.55 -8.42 -1.47
C LEU A 20 -1.72 -9.40 -1.34
N ASN A 21 -1.80 -10.18 -0.25
CA ASN A 21 -2.94 -11.07 -0.02
C ASN A 21 -4.25 -10.29 0.15
N ILE A 22 -4.24 -9.20 0.92
CA ILE A 22 -5.43 -8.37 1.12
C ILE A 22 -5.79 -7.63 -0.16
N LEU A 23 -4.82 -7.01 -0.84
CA LEU A 23 -5.03 -6.28 -2.09
C LEU A 23 -5.54 -7.17 -3.22
N SER A 24 -4.99 -8.37 -3.37
CA SER A 24 -5.46 -9.33 -4.39
C SER A 24 -6.91 -9.73 -4.15
N ASN A 25 -7.33 -9.86 -2.89
CA ASN A 25 -8.73 -10.09 -2.56
C ASN A 25 -9.59 -8.87 -2.90
N ALA A 26 -9.17 -7.66 -2.53
CA ALA A 26 -9.89 -6.44 -2.87
C ALA A 26 -10.09 -6.31 -4.39
N ILE A 27 -9.04 -6.52 -5.19
CA ILE A 27 -9.12 -6.48 -6.67
C ILE A 27 -10.07 -7.56 -7.20
N LYS A 28 -9.99 -8.75 -6.64
CA LYS A 28 -10.75 -9.92 -7.07
C LYS A 28 -12.25 -9.78 -6.83
N PHE A 29 -12.63 -9.15 -5.71
CA PHE A 29 -14.03 -9.02 -5.28
C PHE A 29 -14.65 -7.66 -5.54
N THR A 30 -13.91 -6.75 -6.16
CA THR A 30 -14.41 -5.45 -6.59
C THR A 30 -14.75 -5.50 -8.08
N PRO A 31 -16.00 -5.23 -8.48
CA PRO A 31 -16.40 -5.22 -9.90
C PRO A 31 -15.69 -4.11 -10.67
N THR A 32 -15.66 -4.25 -11.99
CA THR A 32 -15.15 -3.20 -12.89
C THR A 32 -15.86 -1.87 -12.62
N GLY A 33 -15.08 -0.78 -12.51
CA GLY A 33 -15.56 0.53 -12.13
C GLY A 33 -15.68 0.77 -10.63
N GLY A 34 -15.37 -0.24 -9.80
CA GLY A 34 -15.28 -0.09 -8.36
C GLY A 34 -14.01 0.64 -7.91
N THR A 35 -13.91 0.90 -6.61
CA THR A 35 -12.82 1.67 -6.00
C THR A 35 -12.17 0.85 -4.91
N ILE A 36 -10.83 0.85 -4.89
CA ILE A 36 -10.01 0.30 -3.82
C ILE A 36 -9.13 1.42 -3.29
N SER A 37 -9.08 1.58 -1.98
CA SER A 37 -8.24 2.59 -1.34
C SER A 37 -7.33 1.96 -0.30
N ILE A 38 -6.10 2.49 -0.20
CA ILE A 38 -5.13 2.13 0.80
C ILE A 38 -4.82 3.38 1.62
N ARG A 39 -4.94 3.26 2.93
CA ARG A 39 -4.52 4.30 3.87
C ARG A 39 -3.52 3.72 4.86
N ILE A 40 -2.42 4.44 5.06
CA ILE A 40 -1.43 4.12 6.08
C ILE A 40 -1.36 5.31 7.04
N ALA A 41 -1.54 5.04 8.32
CA ALA A 41 -1.44 6.06 9.37
C ALA A 41 -0.53 5.56 10.50
N GLN A 42 0.36 6.42 10.96
CA GLN A 42 1.14 6.17 12.16
C GLN A 42 0.29 6.47 13.39
N LYS A 43 0.29 5.56 14.35
CA LYS A 43 -0.46 5.69 15.60
C LYS A 43 0.40 6.37 16.66
N ASN A 44 -0.22 7.25 17.44
CA ASN A 44 0.41 7.87 18.60
C ASN A 44 0.55 6.86 19.76
N GLY A 45 1.51 7.11 20.66
CA GLY A 45 1.69 6.30 21.86
C GLY A 45 2.51 5.02 21.65
N ALA A 46 3.24 4.90 20.56
CA ALA A 46 4.17 3.80 20.35
C ALA A 46 5.27 3.78 21.44
N PRO A 47 5.78 2.59 21.85
CA PRO A 47 6.91 2.49 22.76
C PRO A 47 8.15 3.20 22.18
N LYS A 48 9.04 3.68 23.07
CA LYS A 48 10.28 4.37 22.67
C LYS A 48 11.08 3.54 21.66
N GLY A 49 11.48 4.14 20.55
CA GLY A 49 12.22 3.49 19.46
C GLY A 49 11.39 2.60 18.56
N ARG A 50 10.06 2.64 18.66
CA ARG A 50 9.14 1.93 17.78
C ARG A 50 8.15 2.91 17.13
N GLY A 51 7.69 2.56 15.93
CA GLY A 51 6.53 3.18 15.27
C GLY A 51 5.42 2.13 15.13
N CYS A 52 4.21 2.48 15.50
CA CYS A 52 3.03 1.64 15.28
C CYS A 52 2.20 2.20 14.14
N TYR A 53 1.81 1.35 13.21
CA TYR A 53 1.14 1.74 11.96
C TYR A 53 -0.16 0.98 11.79
N GLU A 54 -1.15 1.68 11.29
CA GLU A 54 -2.41 1.11 10.86
C GLU A 54 -2.47 1.16 9.34
N PHE A 55 -2.64 -0.01 8.73
CA PHE A 55 -2.87 -0.18 7.30
C PHE A 55 -4.35 -0.48 7.11
N ARG A 56 -5.06 0.36 6.37
CA ARG A 56 -6.45 0.17 5.98
C ARG A 56 -6.53 -0.06 4.49
N ILE A 57 -7.06 -1.21 4.10
CA ILE A 57 -7.35 -1.55 2.71
C ILE A 57 -8.86 -1.69 2.60
N LYS A 58 -9.48 -0.76 1.87
CA LYS A 58 -10.92 -0.68 1.71
C LYS A 58 -11.31 -0.83 0.26
N ASP A 59 -12.32 -1.63 0.01
CA ASP A 59 -12.98 -1.79 -1.29
C ASP A 59 -14.48 -1.47 -1.19
N ASN A 60 -15.10 -1.18 -2.32
CA ASN A 60 -16.56 -1.05 -2.48
C ASN A 60 -17.14 -2.24 -3.27
N GLY A 61 -16.55 -3.42 -3.11
CA GLY A 61 -16.95 -4.65 -3.78
C GLY A 61 -18.22 -5.28 -3.23
N ILE A 62 -18.35 -6.59 -3.45
CA ILE A 62 -19.54 -7.36 -3.07
C ILE A 62 -19.78 -7.44 -1.56
N GLY A 63 -18.76 -7.14 -0.74
CA GLY A 63 -18.78 -7.35 0.70
C GLY A 63 -18.80 -8.82 1.09
N ILE A 64 -18.94 -9.10 2.38
CA ILE A 64 -18.79 -10.44 2.99
C ILE A 64 -19.95 -10.68 3.94
N ASN A 65 -20.57 -11.87 3.81
CA ASN A 65 -21.67 -12.30 4.67
C ASN A 65 -21.22 -12.38 6.15
N LYS A 66 -22.08 -11.96 7.09
CA LYS A 66 -21.78 -11.95 8.52
C LYS A 66 -21.40 -13.31 9.11
N GLU A 67 -22.02 -14.39 8.62
CA GLU A 67 -21.67 -15.74 9.08
C GLU A 67 -20.26 -16.12 8.61
N PHE A 68 -19.93 -15.81 7.37
CA PHE A 68 -18.61 -16.09 6.80
C PHE A 68 -17.49 -15.23 7.45
N GLN A 69 -17.79 -13.99 7.86
CA GLN A 69 -16.83 -13.12 8.56
C GLN A 69 -16.26 -13.76 9.84
N LYS A 70 -17.02 -14.63 10.52
CA LYS A 70 -16.56 -15.31 11.74
C LYS A 70 -15.45 -16.31 11.48
N HIS A 71 -15.39 -16.85 10.26
CA HIS A 71 -14.50 -17.94 9.87
C HIS A 71 -13.48 -17.52 8.79
N ILE A 72 -13.47 -16.25 8.37
CA ILE A 72 -12.70 -15.79 7.20
C ILE A 72 -11.18 -15.96 7.35
N PHE A 73 -10.68 -16.04 8.57
CA PHE A 73 -9.28 -16.27 8.88
C PHE A 73 -8.93 -17.75 9.15
N GLU A 74 -9.92 -18.66 9.06
CA GLU A 74 -9.68 -20.08 9.18
C GLU A 74 -9.16 -20.66 7.85
N GLU A 75 -8.40 -21.75 7.94
CA GLU A 75 -7.80 -22.37 6.77
C GLU A 75 -8.87 -23.04 5.88
N PHE A 76 -8.65 -22.96 4.56
CA PHE A 76 -9.52 -23.57 3.54
C PHE A 76 -10.97 -23.08 3.52
N THR A 77 -11.23 -21.95 4.18
CA THR A 77 -12.57 -21.37 4.25
C THR A 77 -12.88 -20.54 3.00
N ARG A 78 -14.03 -20.81 2.39
CA ARG A 78 -14.52 -20.10 1.19
C ARG A 78 -16.01 -19.86 1.32
N GLU A 79 -16.47 -18.70 0.90
CA GLU A 79 -17.91 -18.42 0.83
C GLU A 79 -18.52 -19.17 -0.35
N GLU A 80 -19.62 -19.89 -0.14
CA GLU A 80 -20.29 -20.70 -1.18
C GLU A 80 -20.69 -19.87 -2.40
N SER A 81 -21.08 -18.60 -2.19
CA SER A 81 -21.39 -17.65 -3.26
C SER A 81 -20.20 -17.37 -4.19
N SER A 82 -18.97 -17.42 -3.68
CA SER A 82 -17.75 -17.22 -4.47
C SER A 82 -17.45 -18.40 -5.40
N THR A 83 -17.91 -19.58 -5.05
CA THR A 83 -17.75 -20.79 -5.86
C THR A 83 -18.65 -20.76 -7.10
N VAL A 84 -19.84 -20.18 -6.98
CA VAL A 84 -20.80 -20.00 -8.08
C VAL A 84 -20.33 -18.95 -9.08
N SER A 85 -19.60 -17.92 -8.64
CA SER A 85 -19.08 -16.84 -9.50
C SER A 85 -17.80 -17.19 -10.26
N GLY A 86 -17.29 -18.43 -10.16
CA GLY A 86 -16.06 -18.86 -10.88
C GLY A 86 -14.77 -18.24 -10.39
N ILE A 87 -14.78 -17.54 -9.26
CA ILE A 87 -13.62 -16.86 -8.69
C ILE A 87 -12.70 -17.89 -8.01
N GLN A 88 -11.57 -18.22 -8.63
CA GLN A 88 -10.60 -19.18 -8.10
C GLN A 88 -9.79 -18.64 -6.92
N GLY A 89 -9.53 -19.48 -5.92
CA GLY A 89 -8.65 -19.18 -4.77
C GLY A 89 -8.50 -20.41 -3.89
N THR A 90 -7.36 -20.51 -3.19
CA THR A 90 -7.06 -21.66 -2.32
C THR A 90 -7.76 -21.63 -0.97
N GLY A 91 -8.29 -20.45 -0.56
CA GLY A 91 -8.83 -20.24 0.80
C GLY A 91 -7.75 -20.14 1.88
N LEU A 92 -6.47 -20.04 1.49
CA LEU A 92 -5.34 -19.97 2.43
C LEU A 92 -4.78 -18.55 2.63
N GLY A 93 -5.08 -17.61 1.74
CA GLY A 93 -4.45 -16.28 1.77
C GLY A 93 -4.69 -15.52 3.07
N LEU A 94 -5.92 -15.46 3.55
CA LEU A 94 -6.26 -14.70 4.77
C LEU A 94 -5.83 -15.41 6.05
N SER A 95 -5.85 -16.74 6.11
CA SER A 95 -5.31 -17.48 7.26
C SER A 95 -3.79 -17.31 7.37
N ILE A 96 -3.07 -17.38 6.24
CA ILE A 96 -1.64 -17.06 6.18
C ILE A 96 -1.39 -15.61 6.63
N THR A 97 -2.19 -14.65 6.14
CA THR A 97 -2.09 -13.25 6.54
C THR A 97 -2.26 -13.09 8.06
N LYS A 98 -3.28 -13.71 8.64
CA LYS A 98 -3.52 -13.69 10.08
C LYS A 98 -2.32 -14.25 10.86
N ASN A 99 -1.81 -15.41 10.45
CA ASN A 99 -0.66 -16.04 11.09
C ASN A 99 0.60 -15.15 11.02
N ILE A 100 0.86 -14.50 9.87
CA ILE A 100 2.01 -13.60 9.74
C ILE A 100 1.82 -12.37 10.64
N VAL A 101 0.64 -11.76 10.66
CA VAL A 101 0.34 -10.60 11.51
C VAL A 101 0.53 -10.96 12.98
N ASP A 102 0.05 -12.12 13.43
CA ASP A 102 0.22 -12.59 14.80
C ASP A 102 1.70 -12.83 15.15
N LEU A 103 2.46 -13.47 14.25
CA LEU A 103 3.90 -13.67 14.43
C LEU A 103 4.68 -12.35 14.51
N MET A 104 4.20 -11.30 13.82
CA MET A 104 4.76 -9.96 13.90
C MET A 104 4.27 -9.16 15.13
N GLY A 105 3.44 -9.77 15.98
CA GLY A 105 2.89 -9.15 17.20
C GLY A 105 1.83 -8.08 16.92
N GLY A 106 1.17 -8.16 15.76
CA GLY A 106 0.15 -7.23 15.33
C GLY A 106 -1.28 -7.72 15.52
N THR A 107 -2.22 -7.00 14.93
CA THR A 107 -3.64 -7.38 14.89
C THR A 107 -4.20 -7.16 13.49
N ILE A 108 -5.13 -8.00 13.08
CA ILE A 108 -5.92 -7.83 11.86
C ILE A 108 -7.41 -7.88 12.21
N ALA A 109 -8.16 -6.95 11.66
CA ALA A 109 -9.62 -6.88 11.79
C ALA A 109 -10.26 -6.71 10.42
N LEU A 110 -11.55 -7.04 10.34
CA LEU A 110 -12.39 -6.90 9.16
C LEU A 110 -13.68 -6.18 9.51
N GLU A 111 -14.01 -5.17 8.73
CA GLU A 111 -15.32 -4.52 8.70
C GLU A 111 -15.90 -4.72 7.29
N SER A 112 -17.06 -5.36 7.19
CA SER A 112 -17.68 -5.64 5.89
C SER A 112 -19.20 -5.71 5.99
N GLU A 113 -19.86 -5.29 4.90
CA GLU A 113 -21.30 -5.39 4.74
C GLU A 113 -21.62 -5.85 3.32
N PRO A 114 -22.46 -6.88 3.12
CA PRO A 114 -22.86 -7.33 1.81
C PRO A 114 -23.39 -6.19 0.93
N GLY A 115 -22.84 -6.07 -0.27
CA GLY A 115 -23.19 -5.03 -1.23
C GLY A 115 -22.56 -3.65 -0.98
N LYS A 116 -21.78 -3.46 0.10
CA LYS A 116 -21.10 -2.18 0.41
C LYS A 116 -19.58 -2.27 0.39
N GLY A 117 -19.03 -3.48 0.31
CA GLY A 117 -17.60 -3.74 0.29
C GLY A 117 -17.02 -4.16 1.62
N SER A 118 -15.69 -4.15 1.72
CA SER A 118 -14.95 -4.60 2.87
C SER A 118 -13.80 -3.65 3.21
N GLU A 119 -13.43 -3.58 4.47
CA GLU A 119 -12.26 -2.87 4.98
C GLU A 119 -11.45 -3.78 5.88
N PHE A 120 -10.23 -4.10 5.47
CA PHE A 120 -9.25 -4.80 6.30
C PHE A 120 -8.38 -3.79 7.02
N ILE A 121 -8.20 -3.99 8.32
CA ILE A 121 -7.45 -3.11 9.21
C ILE A 121 -6.33 -3.92 9.85
N VAL A 122 -5.08 -3.61 9.51
CA VAL A 122 -3.90 -4.28 10.06
C VAL A 122 -3.11 -3.29 10.91
N ASN A 123 -2.81 -3.65 12.15
CA ASN A 123 -1.97 -2.85 13.04
C ASN A 123 -0.68 -3.60 13.31
N LEU A 124 0.45 -2.95 13.05
CA LEU A 124 1.80 -3.49 13.25
C LEU A 124 2.71 -2.44 13.89
N CYS A 125 3.61 -2.88 14.78
CA CYS A 125 4.59 -2.00 15.42
C CYS A 125 6.01 -2.47 15.06
N PHE A 126 6.80 -1.58 14.49
CA PHE A 126 8.16 -1.86 14.03
C PHE A 126 9.20 -1.08 14.84
N PRO A 127 10.41 -1.62 15.04
CA PRO A 127 11.54 -0.81 15.45
C PRO A 127 11.77 0.30 14.41
N LEU A 128 12.02 1.52 14.88
CA LEU A 128 12.43 2.60 14.01
C LEU A 128 13.91 2.43 13.67
N SER A 129 14.28 2.63 12.42
CA SER A 129 15.67 2.80 12.06
C SER A 129 16.16 4.08 12.75
N GLY A 130 17.05 3.96 13.72
CA GLY A 130 17.64 5.12 14.40
C GLY A 130 18.55 5.95 13.49
N GLN A 131 18.83 5.48 12.31
CA GLN A 131 19.37 6.24 11.21
C GLN A 131 18.16 6.81 10.46
N LYS A 132 17.93 8.15 10.57
CA LYS A 132 17.32 8.83 9.44
C LYS A 132 18.12 8.34 8.24
N ALA A 133 17.47 7.67 7.28
CA ALA A 133 18.15 7.37 6.04
C ALA A 133 18.76 8.70 5.58
N GLU A 134 20.06 8.87 5.78
CA GLU A 134 20.78 9.93 5.10
C GLU A 134 20.57 9.61 3.64
N ILE A 135 19.61 10.30 3.05
CA ILE A 135 19.47 10.31 1.60
C ILE A 135 20.82 10.85 1.16
N LYS A 136 21.72 9.91 0.77
CA LYS A 136 23.02 10.29 0.26
C LYS A 136 22.75 11.19 -0.92
N GLN A 137 22.93 12.49 -0.68
CA GLN A 137 23.00 13.40 -1.79
C GLN A 137 24.05 12.84 -2.74
N LEU A 138 23.67 12.63 -3.97
CA LEU A 138 24.58 12.17 -5.00
C LEU A 138 25.18 13.43 -5.64
N PRO A 139 26.43 13.82 -5.31
CA PRO A 139 27.02 15.08 -5.80
C PRO A 139 26.99 15.20 -7.33
N GLN A 140 26.99 14.05 -8.01
CA GLN A 140 26.92 14.00 -9.47
C GLN A 140 25.53 14.38 -10.03
N LEU A 141 24.48 14.34 -9.21
CA LEU A 141 23.10 14.66 -9.58
C LEU A 141 22.66 16.04 -9.05
N GLU A 142 23.48 16.67 -8.22
CA GLU A 142 23.14 17.96 -7.60
C GLU A 142 22.90 19.04 -8.65
N GLY A 143 21.75 19.67 -8.58
CA GLY A 143 21.34 20.73 -9.48
C GLY A 143 20.95 20.30 -10.89
N LEU A 144 21.09 19.01 -11.25
CA LEU A 144 20.65 18.52 -12.55
C LEU A 144 19.11 18.60 -12.65
N ARG A 145 18.65 19.00 -13.83
CA ARG A 145 17.21 18.99 -14.14
C ARG A 145 16.74 17.58 -14.44
N ALA A 146 15.57 17.24 -13.96
CA ALA A 146 14.89 15.97 -14.28
C ALA A 146 13.45 16.27 -14.71
N LEU A 147 12.98 15.58 -15.74
CA LEU A 147 11.58 15.65 -16.16
C LEU A 147 10.89 14.33 -15.85
N VAL A 148 9.86 14.37 -15.02
CA VAL A 148 8.98 13.25 -14.69
C VAL A 148 7.73 13.34 -15.57
N ALA A 149 7.40 12.27 -16.29
CA ALA A 149 6.20 12.23 -17.12
C ALA A 149 5.41 10.97 -16.81
N ASP A 150 4.21 11.16 -16.27
CA ASP A 150 3.28 10.09 -15.91
C ASP A 150 1.86 10.64 -16.02
N ASP A 151 0.86 9.82 -16.31
CA ASP A 151 -0.54 10.23 -16.38
C ASP A 151 -1.20 10.36 -14.99
N ASP A 152 -0.55 9.83 -13.95
CA ASP A 152 -0.94 9.99 -12.56
C ASP A 152 -0.16 11.11 -11.87
N THR A 153 -0.90 12.12 -11.41
CA THR A 153 -0.35 13.29 -10.70
C THR A 153 0.34 12.91 -9.39
N ASP A 154 -0.20 11.94 -8.64
CA ASP A 154 0.36 11.51 -7.35
C ASP A 154 1.69 10.79 -7.55
N THR A 155 1.81 10.00 -8.62
CA THR A 155 3.08 9.40 -9.06
C THR A 155 4.08 10.48 -9.42
N CYS A 156 3.71 11.48 -10.24
CA CYS A 156 4.58 12.60 -10.58
C CYS A 156 5.12 13.33 -9.34
N LEU A 157 4.25 13.66 -8.41
CA LEU A 157 4.62 14.35 -7.16
C LEU A 157 5.53 13.53 -6.27
N SER A 158 5.25 12.23 -6.13
CA SER A 158 6.04 11.30 -5.33
C SER A 158 7.47 11.17 -5.86
N VAL A 159 7.60 10.90 -7.17
CA VAL A 159 8.91 10.78 -7.83
C VAL A 159 9.68 12.11 -7.79
N SER A 160 9.00 13.25 -8.05
CA SER A 160 9.63 14.57 -7.96
C SER A 160 10.15 14.87 -6.56
N THR A 161 9.40 14.50 -5.53
CA THR A 161 9.83 14.64 -4.15
C THR A 161 11.09 13.82 -3.86
N MET A 162 11.16 12.58 -4.34
CA MET A 162 12.34 11.71 -4.19
C MET A 162 13.56 12.32 -4.91
N LEU A 163 13.40 12.79 -6.15
CA LEU A 163 14.47 13.43 -6.92
C LEU A 163 14.98 14.71 -6.25
N SER A 164 14.08 15.53 -5.69
CA SER A 164 14.48 16.73 -4.93
C SER A 164 15.30 16.38 -3.70
N LYS A 165 14.96 15.31 -2.99
CA LYS A 165 15.69 14.86 -1.80
C LYS A 165 17.14 14.44 -2.11
N ILE A 166 17.44 13.94 -3.33
CA ILE A 166 18.81 13.59 -3.76
C ILE A 166 19.57 14.75 -4.41
N GLY A 167 19.00 15.97 -4.40
CA GLY A 167 19.66 17.19 -4.89
C GLY A 167 19.32 17.59 -6.32
N MET A 168 18.44 16.88 -7.02
CA MET A 168 18.00 17.24 -8.38
C MET A 168 16.94 18.35 -8.38
N ARG A 169 16.71 18.95 -9.55
CA ARG A 169 15.63 19.92 -9.82
C ARG A 169 14.57 19.27 -10.71
N PRO A 170 13.59 18.55 -10.14
CA PRO A 170 12.56 17.91 -10.90
C PRO A 170 11.51 18.91 -11.40
N GLU A 171 11.07 18.69 -12.63
CA GLU A 171 9.84 19.19 -13.21
C GLU A 171 8.97 18.00 -13.56
N TRP A 172 7.66 18.16 -13.63
CA TRP A 172 6.78 17.07 -13.99
C TRP A 172 5.68 17.50 -14.97
N THR A 173 5.12 16.53 -15.67
CA THR A 173 3.98 16.70 -16.58
C THR A 173 3.16 15.41 -16.62
N ILE A 174 1.85 15.55 -16.80
CA ILE A 174 0.93 14.42 -16.98
C ILE A 174 0.75 14.02 -18.45
N SER A 175 1.51 14.60 -19.35
CA SER A 175 1.39 14.38 -20.79
C SER A 175 2.71 14.00 -21.44
N GLY A 176 2.73 12.83 -22.07
CA GLY A 176 3.90 12.40 -22.87
C GLY A 176 4.20 13.34 -24.04
N LYS A 177 3.17 13.97 -24.65
CA LYS A 177 3.38 14.98 -25.71
C LYS A 177 4.09 16.21 -25.18
N GLU A 178 3.68 16.70 -24.01
CA GLU A 178 4.33 17.82 -23.35
C GLU A 178 5.76 17.50 -22.91
N ALA A 179 6.01 16.28 -22.44
CA ALA A 179 7.34 15.82 -22.12
C ALA A 179 8.30 15.90 -23.30
N VAL A 180 7.86 15.44 -24.48
CA VAL A 180 8.66 15.53 -25.72
C VAL A 180 8.95 16.98 -26.11
N ILE A 181 7.98 17.88 -25.94
CA ILE A 181 8.15 19.32 -26.24
C ILE A 181 9.19 19.91 -25.29
N ARG A 182 9.03 19.70 -23.98
CA ARG A 182 9.93 20.24 -22.95
C ARG A 182 11.38 19.74 -23.09
N THR A 183 11.58 18.45 -23.47
CA THR A 183 12.91 17.90 -23.71
C THR A 183 13.59 18.49 -24.96
N ARG A 184 12.83 18.79 -26.00
CA ARG A 184 13.41 19.46 -27.20
C ARG A 184 13.92 20.85 -26.89
N TYR A 185 13.16 21.66 -26.14
CA TYR A 185 13.59 23.01 -25.75
C TYR A 185 14.71 23.03 -24.70
N ALA A 186 14.99 21.91 -24.04
CA ALA A 186 16.08 21.83 -23.07
C ALA A 186 17.43 21.47 -23.72
N LEU A 187 17.45 21.09 -25.00
CA LEU A 187 18.62 20.74 -25.79
C LEU A 187 19.12 21.90 -26.69
N GLU A 188 18.36 22.98 -26.79
CA GLU A 188 18.71 24.26 -27.40
C GLU A 188 19.28 25.25 -26.36
#